data_179e98c506e8c2f8f54498bbd6915c5e
#
_entry.id   179e98c506e8c2f8f54498bbd6915c5e
#
_cell.length_a   1.000
_cell.length_b   1.000
_cell.length_c   1.000
_cell.angle_alpha   90.00
_cell.angle_beta   90.00
_cell.angle_gamma   90.00
#
_symmetry.space_group_name_H-M   'P 1'
#
loop_
_entity.id
_entity.type
_entity.pdbx_description
1 polymer ?
#
loop_
_entity_poly.entity_id
_entity_poly.type
_entity_poly.pdbx_seq_one_letter_code
_entity_poly.pdbx_strand_id
1 'polypeptide(L)'
;EDSIARGDASSRARKADIKQHVRKEGKRVVIQDIPMVDQGQKGYCVVATAARIFAYYGMDYVDQHELASLANTSADGGTNTAAMAENLKKIGTRFQIRIKVLDSLANSRDFRNLLKAYNRAASKLKKEKVENEHDWSGFWDNADGEVLKLARAGSPSQVDRWLNAIKPYIMAGIPVFWSVQLGIVPEPLRLSQTRGGHLRLITGFDEEKKTLIFSDSWGAA
;
A
#
# COMPACT_ATOMS: atom_id res chain seq x y z
N GLU A 1 7.34 12.51 35.48
CA GLU A 1 7.97 13.47 34.52
C GLU A 1 9.07 12.81 33.68
N ASP A 2 9.89 11.90 34.23
CA ASP A 2 11.00 11.26 33.50
C ASP A 2 10.58 10.31 32.35
N SER A 3 9.39 9.72 32.42
CA SER A 3 8.92 8.79 31.40
C SER A 3 8.50 9.47 30.08
N ILE A 4 7.98 10.71 30.17
CA ILE A 4 7.55 11.50 29.00
C ILE A 4 8.78 12.03 28.26
N ALA A 5 9.79 12.49 28.98
CA ALA A 5 11.05 12.96 28.38
C ALA A 5 11.82 11.84 27.65
N ARG A 6 11.82 10.60 28.17
CA ARG A 6 12.42 9.45 27.51
C ARG A 6 11.70 9.05 26.23
N GLY A 7 10.36 9.12 26.23
CA GLY A 7 9.57 8.83 25.02
C GLY A 7 9.86 9.81 23.88
N ASP A 8 10.00 11.10 24.19
CA ASP A 8 10.23 12.14 23.17
C ASP A 8 11.66 12.10 22.61
N ALA A 9 12.67 11.85 23.43
CA ALA A 9 14.06 11.66 23.00
C ALA A 9 14.23 10.42 22.14
N SER A 10 13.59 9.29 22.49
CA SER A 10 13.59 8.06 21.71
C SER A 10 12.92 8.24 20.34
N SER A 11 11.80 8.99 20.26
CA SER A 11 11.11 9.24 18.99
C SER A 11 11.90 10.17 18.05
N ARG A 12 12.66 11.13 18.61
CA ARG A 12 13.54 12.02 17.83
C ARG A 12 14.77 11.28 17.30
N ALA A 13 15.38 10.44 18.11
CA ALA A 13 16.51 9.60 17.70
C ALA A 13 16.08 8.67 16.54
N ARG A 14 14.93 7.99 16.64
CA ARG A 14 14.39 7.12 15.57
C ARG A 14 14.14 7.86 14.26
N LYS A 15 13.67 9.13 14.29
CA LYS A 15 13.49 9.93 13.07
C LYS A 15 14.81 10.30 12.39
N ALA A 16 15.88 10.50 13.14
CA ALA A 16 17.20 10.73 12.60
C ALA A 16 17.75 9.45 11.96
N ASP A 17 17.54 8.30 12.62
CA ASP A 17 18.02 6.99 12.13
C ASP A 17 17.37 6.57 10.82
N ILE A 18 16.07 6.73 10.64
CA ILE A 18 15.40 6.27 9.41
C ILE A 18 15.83 7.05 8.15
N LYS A 19 16.29 8.28 8.28
CA LYS A 19 16.82 9.06 7.14
C LYS A 19 18.13 8.48 6.58
N GLN A 20 18.94 7.83 7.39
CA GLN A 20 20.19 7.22 6.95
C GLN A 20 19.96 6.03 6.01
N HIS A 21 18.77 5.42 6.06
CA HIS A 21 18.39 4.34 5.14
C HIS A 21 17.98 4.84 3.75
N VAL A 22 17.86 6.16 3.55
CA VAL A 22 17.53 6.72 2.24
C VAL A 22 18.78 6.81 1.37
N ARG A 23 18.76 6.12 0.24
CA ARG A 23 19.77 6.23 -0.81
C ARG A 23 19.22 7.03 -1.97
N LYS A 24 20.03 8.00 -2.42
CA LYS A 24 19.70 8.85 -3.57
C LYS A 24 20.80 8.73 -4.62
N GLU A 25 20.43 8.29 -5.80
CA GLU A 25 21.30 8.15 -6.97
C GLU A 25 20.67 8.91 -8.15
N GLY A 26 21.13 10.11 -8.41
CA GLY A 26 20.50 10.98 -9.39
C GLY A 26 19.04 11.28 -9.05
N LYS A 27 18.10 10.84 -9.90
CA LYS A 27 16.64 10.99 -9.71
C LYS A 27 15.97 9.78 -9.06
N ARG A 28 16.75 8.76 -8.72
CA ARG A 28 16.29 7.56 -8.02
C ARG A 28 16.46 7.73 -6.53
N VAL A 29 15.41 7.46 -5.77
CA VAL A 29 15.39 7.49 -4.29
C VAL A 29 14.84 6.17 -3.79
N VAL A 30 15.54 5.52 -2.86
CA VAL A 30 15.15 4.23 -2.30
C VAL A 30 15.41 4.20 -0.80
N ILE A 31 14.46 3.67 -0.04
CA ILE A 31 14.63 3.30 1.35
C ILE A 31 15.20 1.87 1.37
N GLN A 32 16.34 1.70 2.00
CA GLN A 32 17.02 0.41 2.19
C GLN A 32 16.74 -0.17 3.58
N ASP A 33 17.20 -1.39 3.80
CA ASP A 33 17.22 -2.07 5.11
C ASP A 33 15.83 -2.27 5.75
N ILE A 34 14.77 -2.33 4.92
CA ILE A 34 13.45 -2.72 5.40
C ILE A 34 13.42 -4.25 5.54
N PRO A 35 13.23 -4.78 6.76
CA PRO A 35 13.24 -6.23 6.98
C PRO A 35 12.17 -6.94 6.15
N MET A 36 12.45 -8.16 5.71
CA MET A 36 11.48 -9.02 5.08
C MET A 36 10.72 -9.83 6.14
N VAL A 37 9.41 -9.86 6.03
CA VAL A 37 8.52 -10.79 6.76
C VAL A 37 7.69 -11.49 5.71
N ASP A 38 7.86 -12.81 5.62
CA ASP A 38 7.09 -13.64 4.69
C ASP A 38 5.69 -13.88 5.26
N GLN A 39 4.67 -13.51 4.49
CA GLN A 39 3.28 -13.75 4.87
C GLN A 39 2.87 -15.23 4.79
N GLY A 40 3.66 -16.07 4.11
CA GLY A 40 3.32 -17.44 3.81
C GLY A 40 2.13 -17.55 2.85
N GLN A 41 1.39 -18.66 2.95
CA GLN A 41 0.22 -18.92 2.12
C GLN A 41 -1.09 -18.35 2.69
N LYS A 42 -1.01 -17.59 3.78
CA LYS A 42 -2.17 -16.99 4.44
C LYS A 42 -2.48 -15.61 3.87
N GLY A 43 -3.70 -15.14 4.02
CA GLY A 43 -4.13 -13.78 3.67
C GLY A 43 -3.50 -12.67 4.54
N TYR A 44 -2.23 -12.81 4.90
CA TYR A 44 -1.53 -11.98 5.88
C TYR A 44 -0.77 -10.79 5.29
N CYS A 45 -1.02 -10.42 4.02
CA CYS A 45 -0.30 -9.32 3.38
C CYS A 45 -0.30 -8.02 4.19
N VAL A 46 -1.42 -7.68 4.84
CA VAL A 46 -1.54 -6.46 5.66
C VAL A 46 -0.68 -6.55 6.91
N VAL A 47 -0.81 -7.63 7.67
CA VAL A 47 -0.12 -7.79 8.96
C VAL A 47 1.37 -8.08 8.79
N ALA A 48 1.75 -8.85 7.76
CA ALA A 48 3.15 -9.06 7.41
C ALA A 48 3.84 -7.75 6.99
N THR A 49 3.17 -6.95 6.13
CA THR A 49 3.69 -5.64 5.74
C THR A 49 3.77 -4.68 6.93
N ALA A 50 2.82 -4.73 7.87
CA ALA A 50 2.88 -3.96 9.11
C ALA A 50 4.05 -4.42 10.00
N ALA A 51 4.24 -5.73 10.19
CA ALA A 51 5.36 -6.27 10.96
C ALA A 51 6.73 -5.80 10.40
N ARG A 52 6.88 -5.74 9.07
CA ARG A 52 8.08 -5.18 8.43
C ARG A 52 8.35 -3.74 8.83
N ILE A 53 7.28 -2.92 8.87
CA ILE A 53 7.39 -1.52 9.29
C ILE A 53 7.76 -1.42 10.78
N PHE A 54 7.18 -2.25 11.63
CA PHE A 54 7.53 -2.27 13.05
C PHE A 54 9.00 -2.67 13.25
N ALA A 55 9.45 -3.73 12.58
CA ALA A 55 10.84 -4.15 12.62
C ALA A 55 11.79 -3.06 12.07
N TYR A 56 11.42 -2.38 10.99
CA TYR A 56 12.17 -1.24 10.44
C TYR A 56 12.31 -0.08 11.44
N TYR A 57 11.33 0.11 12.31
CA TYR A 57 11.39 1.10 13.40
C TYR A 57 12.01 0.56 14.68
N GLY A 58 12.65 -0.62 14.64
CA GLY A 58 13.32 -1.23 15.79
C GLY A 58 12.38 -1.91 16.79
N MET A 59 11.20 -2.33 16.32
CA MET A 59 10.22 -3.10 17.09
C MET A 59 10.09 -4.50 16.52
N ASP A 60 11.19 -5.21 16.44
CA ASP A 60 11.34 -6.56 15.86
C ASP A 60 10.65 -7.68 16.68
N TYR A 61 10.24 -7.36 17.90
CA TYR A 61 9.47 -8.24 18.77
C TYR A 61 7.98 -8.34 18.40
N VAL A 62 7.50 -7.51 17.48
CA VAL A 62 6.10 -7.51 17.03
C VAL A 62 5.95 -8.41 15.79
N ASP A 63 5.39 -9.59 15.97
CA ASP A 63 5.21 -10.54 14.88
C ASP A 63 3.86 -10.40 14.15
N GLN A 64 3.78 -10.99 12.96
CA GLN A 64 2.56 -10.92 12.13
C GLN A 64 1.36 -11.66 12.74
N HIS A 65 1.56 -12.66 13.61
CA HIS A 65 0.47 -13.41 14.23
C HIS A 65 -0.16 -12.61 15.36
N GLU A 66 0.65 -11.87 16.14
CA GLU A 66 0.15 -10.91 17.11
C GLU A 66 -0.67 -9.82 16.42
N LEU A 67 -0.15 -9.29 15.32
CA LEU A 67 -0.86 -8.27 14.53
C LEU A 67 -2.15 -8.82 13.91
N ALA A 68 -2.17 -10.06 13.43
CA ALA A 68 -3.37 -10.71 12.89
C ALA A 68 -4.47 -10.83 13.94
N SER A 69 -4.11 -11.21 15.17
CA SER A 69 -5.05 -11.27 16.30
C SER A 69 -5.65 -9.90 16.62
N LEU A 70 -4.83 -8.85 16.64
CA LEU A 70 -5.27 -7.47 16.88
C LEU A 70 -6.15 -6.89 15.76
N ALA A 71 -5.89 -7.31 14.52
CA ALA A 71 -6.61 -6.84 13.35
C ALA A 71 -7.88 -7.65 13.05
N ASN A 72 -8.17 -8.71 13.81
CA ASN A 72 -9.21 -9.71 13.48
C ASN A 72 -9.04 -10.23 12.03
N THR A 73 -7.79 -10.46 11.62
CA THR A 73 -7.47 -10.97 10.29
C THR A 73 -7.64 -12.49 10.28
N SER A 74 -8.45 -13.01 9.38
CA SER A 74 -8.55 -14.46 9.19
C SER A 74 -7.45 -14.97 8.25
N ALA A 75 -7.00 -16.21 8.49
CA ALA A 75 -6.00 -16.85 7.65
C ALA A 75 -6.52 -17.09 6.22
N ASP A 76 -7.81 -17.38 6.08
CA ASP A 76 -8.44 -17.73 4.80
C ASP A 76 -9.07 -16.54 4.09
N GLY A 77 -9.55 -15.52 4.82
CA GLY A 77 -10.25 -14.37 4.26
C GLY A 77 -9.41 -13.09 4.17
N GLY A 78 -8.20 -13.09 4.72
CA GLY A 78 -7.37 -11.89 4.79
C GLY A 78 -7.97 -10.76 5.62
N THR A 79 -7.57 -9.54 5.31
CA THR A 79 -8.08 -8.33 5.97
C THR A 79 -9.02 -7.59 5.02
N ASN A 80 -10.24 -7.33 5.46
CA ASN A 80 -11.19 -6.52 4.69
C ASN A 80 -10.59 -5.14 4.38
N THR A 81 -10.58 -4.75 3.10
CA THR A 81 -9.96 -3.50 2.63
C THR A 81 -10.57 -2.25 3.27
N ALA A 82 -11.90 -2.26 3.51
CA ALA A 82 -12.57 -1.14 4.18
C ALA A 82 -12.18 -1.02 5.64
N ALA A 83 -11.97 -2.16 6.32
CA ALA A 83 -11.53 -2.22 7.72
C ALA A 83 -10.00 -2.05 7.86
N MET A 84 -9.24 -2.21 6.78
CA MET A 84 -7.77 -2.21 6.81
C MET A 84 -7.19 -0.93 7.41
N ALA A 85 -7.65 0.23 6.96
CA ALA A 85 -7.14 1.51 7.45
C ALA A 85 -7.43 1.70 8.94
N GLU A 86 -8.61 1.27 9.41
CA GLU A 86 -8.98 1.32 10.82
C GLU A 86 -8.19 0.33 11.66
N ASN A 87 -7.98 -0.89 11.15
CA ASN A 87 -7.17 -1.89 11.84
C ASN A 87 -5.70 -1.45 11.94
N LEU A 88 -5.13 -0.90 10.87
CA LEU A 88 -3.78 -0.33 10.90
C LEU A 88 -3.67 0.83 11.88
N LYS A 89 -4.68 1.70 11.98
CA LYS A 89 -4.69 2.78 12.99
C LYS A 89 -4.73 2.24 14.42
N LYS A 90 -5.55 1.22 14.69
CA LYS A 90 -5.61 0.55 16.02
C LYS A 90 -4.26 -0.05 16.39
N ILE A 91 -3.64 -0.78 15.47
CA ILE A 91 -2.30 -1.34 15.61
C ILE A 91 -1.30 -0.20 15.87
N GLY A 92 -1.29 0.83 15.02
CA GLY A 92 -0.40 1.98 15.17
C GLY A 92 -0.54 2.67 16.53
N THR A 93 -1.76 2.87 17.03
CA THR A 93 -2.01 3.46 18.35
C THR A 93 -1.42 2.61 19.47
N ARG A 94 -1.59 1.29 19.43
CA ARG A 94 -1.03 0.37 20.43
C ARG A 94 0.50 0.46 20.51
N PHE A 95 1.16 0.59 19.37
CA PHE A 95 2.61 0.64 19.27
C PHE A 95 3.17 2.07 19.14
N GLN A 96 2.35 3.10 19.39
CA GLN A 96 2.71 4.51 19.31
C GLN A 96 3.23 4.96 17.94
N ILE A 97 2.77 4.30 16.87
CA ILE A 97 3.03 4.67 15.49
C ILE A 97 1.84 5.43 14.93
N ARG A 98 2.09 6.61 14.37
CA ARG A 98 1.07 7.39 13.69
C ARG A 98 0.92 6.95 12.23
N ILE A 99 -0.27 6.48 11.87
CA ILE A 99 -0.61 6.13 10.48
C ILE A 99 -1.43 7.26 9.87
N LYS A 100 -1.00 7.75 8.71
CA LYS A 100 -1.68 8.77 7.94
C LYS A 100 -2.19 8.19 6.63
N VAL A 101 -3.48 8.29 6.36
CA VAL A 101 -4.06 7.97 5.05
C VAL A 101 -3.78 9.15 4.11
N LEU A 102 -3.08 8.90 3.01
CA LEU A 102 -2.71 9.90 2.01
C LEU A 102 -3.75 9.98 0.90
N ASP A 103 -4.29 8.83 0.51
CA ASP A 103 -5.31 8.72 -0.53
C ASP A 103 -6.18 7.49 -0.27
N SER A 104 -7.44 7.55 -0.66
CA SER A 104 -8.37 6.44 -0.52
C SER A 104 -9.44 6.50 -1.60
N LEU A 105 -9.52 5.44 -2.40
CA LEU A 105 -10.62 5.21 -3.33
C LEU A 105 -11.90 4.71 -2.61
N ALA A 106 -11.84 4.49 -1.30
CA ALA A 106 -12.99 4.01 -0.54
C ALA A 106 -14.11 5.05 -0.39
N ASN A 107 -13.86 6.33 -0.76
CA ASN A 107 -14.94 7.30 -0.78
C ASN A 107 -15.78 7.14 -2.06
N SER A 108 -17.09 7.27 -1.87
CA SER A 108 -18.08 7.05 -2.93
C SER A 108 -17.93 8.00 -4.14
N ARG A 109 -17.31 9.18 -3.96
CA ARG A 109 -17.09 10.13 -5.06
C ARG A 109 -15.98 9.64 -5.99
N ASP A 110 -14.84 9.22 -5.44
CA ASP A 110 -13.69 8.79 -6.24
C ASP A 110 -13.98 7.48 -6.95
N PHE A 111 -14.71 6.58 -6.30
CA PHE A 111 -15.19 5.36 -6.95
C PHE A 111 -16.13 5.67 -8.12
N ARG A 112 -17.13 6.55 -7.93
CA ARG A 112 -18.04 6.96 -9.04
C ARG A 112 -17.26 7.62 -10.19
N ASN A 113 -16.24 8.42 -9.90
CA ASN A 113 -15.41 9.04 -10.93
C ASN A 113 -14.61 7.98 -11.71
N LEU A 114 -14.04 6.99 -11.00
CA LEU A 114 -13.38 5.85 -11.63
C LEU A 114 -14.34 5.07 -12.51
N LEU A 115 -15.54 4.75 -12.02
CA LEU A 115 -16.55 4.00 -12.75
C LEU A 115 -17.02 4.74 -14.02
N LYS A 116 -17.23 6.05 -13.93
CA LYS A 116 -17.55 6.88 -15.11
C LYS A 116 -16.41 6.85 -16.14
N ALA A 117 -15.16 6.92 -15.70
CA ALA A 117 -14.01 6.83 -16.59
C ALA A 117 -13.89 5.44 -17.21
N TYR A 118 -14.10 4.39 -16.41
CA TYR A 118 -14.12 3.01 -16.85
C TYR A 118 -15.19 2.76 -17.91
N ASN A 119 -16.43 3.17 -17.65
CA ASN A 119 -17.55 2.96 -18.58
C ASN A 119 -17.36 3.72 -19.89
N ARG A 120 -16.73 4.90 -19.88
CA ARG A 120 -16.34 5.62 -21.11
C ARG A 120 -15.26 4.85 -21.89
N ALA A 121 -14.29 4.28 -21.19
CA ALA A 121 -13.24 3.46 -21.80
C ALA A 121 -13.81 2.16 -22.36
N ALA A 122 -14.70 1.48 -21.62
CA ALA A 122 -15.41 0.28 -22.06
C ALA A 122 -16.18 0.52 -23.36
N SER A 123 -16.92 1.65 -23.45
CA SER A 123 -17.61 2.02 -24.70
C SER A 123 -16.66 2.17 -25.88
N LYS A 124 -15.48 2.80 -25.69
CA LYS A 124 -14.48 2.96 -26.76
C LYS A 124 -13.89 1.62 -27.22
N LEU A 125 -13.73 0.68 -26.30
CA LEU A 125 -13.19 -0.66 -26.58
C LEU A 125 -14.27 -1.68 -26.96
N LYS A 126 -15.56 -1.27 -27.03
CA LYS A 126 -16.71 -2.14 -27.26
C LYS A 126 -16.78 -3.31 -26.28
N LYS A 127 -16.44 -3.03 -25.01
CA LYS A 127 -16.50 -3.98 -23.90
C LYS A 127 -17.68 -3.66 -22.99
N GLU A 128 -17.99 -4.60 -22.11
CA GLU A 128 -19.09 -4.51 -21.15
C GLU A 128 -18.87 -3.38 -20.14
N LYS A 129 -19.94 -2.68 -19.79
CA LYS A 129 -19.95 -1.63 -18.77
C LYS A 129 -20.35 -2.21 -17.44
N VAL A 130 -19.93 -1.55 -16.37
CA VAL A 130 -20.37 -1.86 -15.01
C VAL A 130 -21.53 -0.94 -14.66
N GLU A 131 -22.66 -1.50 -14.27
CA GLU A 131 -23.89 -0.75 -13.99
C GLU A 131 -24.05 -0.39 -12.51
N ASN A 132 -23.58 -1.26 -11.60
CA ASN A 132 -23.77 -1.06 -10.17
C ASN A 132 -22.72 -0.13 -9.55
N GLU A 133 -23.12 1.12 -9.31
CA GLU A 133 -22.28 2.17 -8.73
C GLU A 133 -21.93 1.94 -7.23
N HIS A 134 -22.56 0.96 -6.58
CA HIS A 134 -22.39 0.67 -5.16
C HIS A 134 -21.64 -0.64 -4.90
N ASP A 135 -21.42 -1.45 -5.93
CA ASP A 135 -20.72 -2.72 -5.81
C ASP A 135 -19.21 -2.56 -6.05
N TRP A 136 -18.53 -2.08 -5.01
CA TRP A 136 -17.08 -1.96 -5.01
C TRP A 136 -16.36 -3.31 -5.22
N SER A 137 -16.79 -4.36 -4.54
CA SER A 137 -16.18 -5.68 -4.66
C SER A 137 -16.39 -6.26 -6.04
N GLY A 138 -17.64 -6.31 -6.50
CA GLY A 138 -17.97 -6.85 -7.82
C GLY A 138 -17.30 -6.09 -8.96
N PHE A 139 -17.07 -4.77 -8.80
CA PHE A 139 -16.29 -4.01 -9.77
C PHE A 139 -14.85 -4.58 -9.90
N TRP A 140 -14.15 -4.76 -8.78
CA TRP A 140 -12.77 -5.26 -8.81
C TRP A 140 -12.68 -6.71 -9.24
N ASP A 141 -13.67 -7.53 -8.91
CA ASP A 141 -13.73 -8.92 -9.32
C ASP A 141 -13.95 -9.10 -10.83
N ASN A 142 -14.62 -8.13 -11.48
CA ASN A 142 -15.00 -8.22 -12.87
C ASN A 142 -14.30 -7.20 -13.80
N ALA A 143 -13.52 -6.26 -13.26
CA ALA A 143 -12.86 -5.24 -14.06
C ALA A 143 -11.94 -5.82 -15.13
N ASP A 144 -12.09 -5.32 -16.36
CA ASP A 144 -11.21 -5.62 -17.47
C ASP A 144 -9.95 -4.76 -17.42
N GLY A 145 -8.78 -5.40 -17.53
CA GLY A 145 -7.49 -4.73 -17.39
C GLY A 145 -7.20 -3.69 -18.47
N GLU A 146 -7.62 -3.93 -19.73
CA GLU A 146 -7.41 -2.98 -20.83
C GLU A 146 -8.31 -1.75 -20.66
N VAL A 147 -9.56 -1.98 -20.26
CA VAL A 147 -10.51 -0.90 -19.97
C VAL A 147 -10.01 -0.04 -18.83
N LEU A 148 -9.55 -0.67 -17.74
CA LEU A 148 -9.01 0.03 -16.57
C LEU A 148 -7.75 0.85 -16.92
N LYS A 149 -6.85 0.27 -17.72
CA LYS A 149 -5.65 0.96 -18.21
C LYS A 149 -6.00 2.19 -19.02
N LEU A 150 -6.95 2.07 -19.96
CA LEU A 150 -7.42 3.19 -20.77
C LEU A 150 -8.13 4.25 -19.93
N ALA A 151 -8.96 3.85 -18.97
CA ALA A 151 -9.64 4.76 -18.06
C ALA A 151 -8.66 5.61 -17.24
N ARG A 152 -7.58 5.00 -16.74
CA ARG A 152 -6.54 5.67 -15.95
C ARG A 152 -5.61 6.53 -16.79
N ALA A 153 -5.31 6.13 -18.02
CA ALA A 153 -4.48 6.91 -18.95
C ALA A 153 -5.08 8.31 -19.25
N GLY A 154 -6.41 8.47 -19.13
CA GLY A 154 -7.09 9.74 -19.26
C GLY A 154 -6.92 10.72 -18.09
N SER A 155 -6.18 10.36 -17.05
CA SER A 155 -6.06 11.16 -15.82
C SER A 155 -4.61 11.29 -15.32
N PRO A 156 -3.65 11.73 -16.16
CA PRO A 156 -2.23 11.81 -15.77
C PRO A 156 -2.01 12.73 -14.55
N SER A 157 -2.78 13.80 -14.41
CA SER A 157 -2.70 14.72 -13.27
C SER A 157 -3.06 14.07 -11.92
N GLN A 158 -3.82 12.98 -11.91
CA GLN A 158 -4.08 12.23 -10.68
C GLN A 158 -2.87 11.43 -10.26
N VAL A 159 -2.17 10.80 -11.21
CA VAL A 159 -0.92 10.07 -10.96
C VAL A 159 0.15 11.02 -10.42
N ASP A 160 0.32 12.18 -11.05
CA ASP A 160 1.31 13.18 -10.60
C ASP A 160 0.99 13.70 -9.20
N ARG A 161 -0.27 13.99 -8.88
CA ARG A 161 -0.69 14.41 -7.54
C ARG A 161 -0.39 13.33 -6.50
N TRP A 162 -0.70 12.09 -6.80
CA TRP A 162 -0.45 10.97 -5.94
C TRP A 162 1.05 10.75 -5.70
N LEU A 163 1.87 10.75 -6.77
CA LEU A 163 3.32 10.68 -6.68
C LEU A 163 3.90 11.81 -5.83
N ASN A 164 3.45 13.05 -6.05
CA ASN A 164 3.90 14.19 -5.26
C ASN A 164 3.49 14.09 -3.78
N ALA A 165 2.38 13.43 -3.49
CA ALA A 165 1.95 13.20 -2.10
C ALA A 165 2.83 12.19 -1.37
N ILE A 166 3.37 11.17 -2.04
CA ILE A 166 4.18 10.12 -1.39
C ILE A 166 5.67 10.44 -1.33
N LYS A 167 6.22 11.17 -2.32
CA LYS A 167 7.65 11.50 -2.39
C LYS A 167 8.25 12.07 -1.10
N PRO A 168 7.63 13.04 -0.41
CA PRO A 168 8.17 13.60 0.82
C PRO A 168 8.37 12.55 1.93
N TYR A 169 7.49 11.53 1.98
CA TYR A 169 7.60 10.44 2.95
C TYR A 169 8.77 9.52 2.62
N ILE A 170 8.89 9.10 1.37
CA ILE A 170 10.02 8.28 0.91
C ILE A 170 11.34 9.00 1.14
N MET A 171 11.43 10.29 0.81
CA MET A 171 12.63 11.12 1.06
C MET A 171 12.95 11.29 2.55
N ALA A 172 11.96 11.14 3.42
CA ALA A 172 12.13 11.15 4.87
C ALA A 172 12.45 9.77 5.47
N GLY A 173 12.57 8.71 4.64
CA GLY A 173 12.77 7.34 5.10
C GLY A 173 11.50 6.65 5.61
N ILE A 174 10.33 7.16 5.23
CA ILE A 174 9.03 6.63 5.66
C ILE A 174 8.42 5.84 4.51
N PRO A 175 8.38 4.50 4.58
CA PRO A 175 7.76 3.67 3.55
C PRO A 175 6.25 3.88 3.52
N VAL A 176 5.63 3.66 2.35
CA VAL A 176 4.21 3.93 2.14
C VAL A 176 3.47 2.63 1.84
N PHE A 177 2.44 2.33 2.62
CA PHE A 177 1.49 1.24 2.32
C PHE A 177 0.74 1.53 1.03
N TRP A 178 0.69 0.55 0.16
CA TRP A 178 0.03 0.65 -1.13
C TRP A 178 -0.92 -0.53 -1.34
N SER A 179 -2.22 -0.26 -1.21
CA SER A 179 -3.25 -1.25 -1.54
C SER A 179 -3.40 -1.36 -3.06
N VAL A 180 -3.33 -2.57 -3.57
CA VAL A 180 -3.45 -2.89 -4.99
C VAL A 180 -4.49 -3.99 -5.21
N GLN A 181 -5.04 -4.03 -6.41
CA GLN A 181 -5.87 -5.14 -6.88
C GLN A 181 -5.07 -5.95 -7.89
N LEU A 182 -4.72 -7.16 -7.52
CA LEU A 182 -3.99 -8.10 -8.37
C LEU A 182 -4.90 -8.78 -9.40
N GLY A 183 -4.30 -9.38 -10.42
CA GLY A 183 -4.99 -10.20 -11.41
C GLY A 183 -5.87 -9.43 -12.41
N ILE A 184 -5.90 -8.08 -12.36
CA ILE A 184 -6.58 -7.25 -13.35
C ILE A 184 -5.62 -6.87 -14.48
N VAL A 185 -4.44 -6.41 -14.11
CA VAL A 185 -3.36 -6.09 -15.05
C VAL A 185 -2.25 -7.14 -14.86
N PRO A 186 -1.73 -7.74 -15.95
CA PRO A 186 -0.65 -8.72 -15.83
C PRO A 186 0.56 -8.15 -15.10
N GLU A 187 1.06 -8.90 -14.15
CA GLU A 187 2.27 -8.62 -13.39
C GLU A 187 3.46 -9.39 -13.98
N PRO A 188 4.72 -9.05 -13.68
CA PRO A 188 5.86 -9.89 -14.00
C PRO A 188 5.65 -11.32 -13.49
N LEU A 189 6.06 -12.35 -14.27
CA LEU A 189 5.76 -13.77 -14.00
C LEU A 189 6.13 -14.25 -12.60
N ARG A 190 7.13 -13.62 -11.97
CA ARG A 190 7.53 -13.94 -10.59
C ARG A 190 6.56 -13.44 -9.51
N LEU A 191 5.58 -12.60 -9.87
CA LEU A 191 4.59 -12.07 -8.94
C LEU A 191 3.27 -12.83 -9.09
N SER A 192 2.47 -12.84 -8.04
CA SER A 192 1.16 -13.51 -8.07
C SER A 192 0.25 -12.90 -9.13
N GLN A 193 -0.39 -13.76 -9.90
CA GLN A 193 -1.42 -13.41 -10.88
C GLN A 193 -2.84 -13.65 -10.35
N THR A 194 -2.97 -14.13 -9.12
CA THR A 194 -4.26 -14.39 -8.49
C THR A 194 -5.04 -13.10 -8.30
N ARG A 195 -6.30 -13.07 -8.72
CA ARG A 195 -7.17 -11.91 -8.55
C ARG A 195 -7.51 -11.73 -7.08
N GLY A 196 -7.35 -10.51 -6.58
CA GLY A 196 -7.67 -10.18 -5.18
C GLY A 196 -6.96 -8.92 -4.67
N GLY A 197 -7.42 -8.44 -3.54
CA GLY A 197 -6.79 -7.32 -2.83
C GLY A 197 -5.44 -7.73 -2.23
N HIS A 198 -4.45 -6.86 -2.32
CA HIS A 198 -3.12 -7.10 -1.77
C HIS A 198 -2.51 -5.80 -1.24
N LEU A 199 -1.62 -5.90 -0.27
CA LEU A 199 -0.90 -4.75 0.29
C LEU A 199 0.59 -4.87 -0.01
N ARG A 200 1.11 -3.86 -0.68
CA ARG A 200 2.53 -3.66 -0.98
C ARG A 200 3.12 -2.52 -0.17
N LEU A 201 4.43 -2.45 -0.15
CA LEU A 201 5.18 -1.39 0.48
C LEU A 201 5.97 -0.62 -0.57
N ILE A 202 5.60 0.65 -0.83
CA ILE A 202 6.41 1.52 -1.66
C ILE A 202 7.63 1.94 -0.84
N THR A 203 8.80 1.63 -1.36
CA THR A 203 10.10 1.89 -0.76
C THR A 203 10.92 2.91 -1.54
N GLY A 204 10.47 3.31 -2.74
CA GLY A 204 11.22 4.25 -3.55
C GLY A 204 10.51 4.69 -4.81
N PHE A 205 11.20 5.53 -5.56
CA PHE A 205 10.78 6.00 -6.89
C PHE A 205 11.99 6.35 -7.75
N ASP A 206 11.78 6.34 -9.06
CA ASP A 206 12.72 6.82 -10.05
C ASP A 206 11.98 7.82 -10.96
N GLU A 207 12.34 9.10 -10.87
CA GLU A 207 11.67 10.15 -11.63
C GLU A 207 12.05 10.14 -13.12
N GLU A 208 13.24 9.68 -13.45
CA GLU A 208 13.70 9.61 -14.84
C GLU A 208 12.95 8.48 -15.58
N LYS A 209 12.87 7.31 -14.97
CA LYS A 209 12.14 6.16 -15.51
C LYS A 209 10.63 6.23 -15.29
N LYS A 210 10.15 7.19 -14.48
CA LYS A 210 8.74 7.32 -14.06
C LYS A 210 8.21 6.03 -13.45
N THR A 211 8.99 5.38 -12.58
CA THR A 211 8.66 4.11 -11.95
C THR A 211 8.62 4.23 -10.43
N LEU A 212 7.81 3.38 -9.81
CA LEU A 212 7.82 3.14 -8.38
C LEU A 212 8.69 1.92 -8.07
N ILE A 213 9.33 1.96 -6.92
CA ILE A 213 10.05 0.83 -6.34
C ILE A 213 9.22 0.37 -5.16
N PHE A 214 8.83 -0.88 -5.18
CA PHE A 214 8.03 -1.47 -4.11
C PHE A 214 8.61 -2.82 -3.68
N SER A 215 8.22 -3.24 -2.50
CA SER A 215 8.54 -4.54 -1.94
C SER A 215 7.26 -5.26 -1.56
N ASP A 216 7.25 -6.55 -1.80
CA ASP A 216 6.15 -7.44 -1.49
C ASP A 216 6.42 -8.25 -0.22
N SER A 217 5.41 -8.95 0.32
CA SER A 217 5.51 -9.76 1.54
C SER A 217 5.48 -11.28 1.27
N TRP A 218 5.77 -11.71 0.04
CA TRP A 218 5.83 -13.13 -0.35
C TRP A 218 7.22 -13.76 -0.16
N GLY A 219 8.05 -13.20 0.71
CA GLY A 219 9.40 -13.67 0.96
C GLY A 219 10.44 -13.13 -0.03
N ALA A 220 11.68 -13.59 0.11
CA ALA A 220 12.75 -13.31 -0.84
C ALA A 220 12.59 -14.26 -2.03
N ALA A 221 12.11 -13.74 -3.16
CA ALA A 221 12.09 -14.45 -4.44
C ALA A 221 13.38 -14.19 -5.22
#